data_dc845cb9dc9126589a9c64e86a1951b9
#
_entry.id   dc845cb9dc9126589a9c64e86a1951b9
#
_cell.length_a   1.000
_cell.length_b   1.000
_cell.length_c   1.000
_cell.angle_alpha   90.00
_cell.angle_beta   90.00
_cell.angle_gamma   90.00
#
_symmetry.space_group_name_H-M   'P 1'
#
loop_
_entity.id
_entity.type
_entity.pdbx_description
1 polymer ?
#
loop_
_entity_poly.entity_id
_entity_poly.type
_entity_poly.pdbx_seq_one_letter_code
_entity_poly.pdbx_strand_id
1 'polypeptide(L)'
;MRIAFAPVVAFTLLASAAVAGPMTPGERQRLIAHLEMTEAWLEDEVRNLSDAQLNFKMTPTSWSVEEVVMHLAIAEPQYWDQFKQSLAKPPQPDFKPQTTDVAMLWYGIDRTQRTTTGEARVPRDQFPDMKSSLASFKKLRAEMMKTAKESQEDLRGRQFLTASQDLYQWFLMISSHSHRHIMQIREVKAHKGFPKK
;
A
#
# COMPACT_ATOMS: atom_id res chain seq x y z
N MET A 1 22.28 -1.05 -57.10
CA MET A 1 22.28 -1.00 -55.62
C MET A 1 20.90 -0.57 -55.15
N ARG A 2 20.02 -1.48 -54.71
CA ARG A 2 18.65 -1.18 -54.30
C ARG A 2 18.63 -1.01 -52.77
N ILE A 3 18.35 0.18 -52.32
CA ILE A 3 18.22 0.48 -50.88
C ILE A 3 16.80 0.11 -50.46
N ALA A 4 16.66 -0.91 -49.62
CA ALA A 4 15.38 -1.30 -49.05
C ALA A 4 15.09 -0.40 -47.85
N PHE A 5 14.01 0.36 -47.89
CA PHE A 5 13.48 1.09 -46.76
C PHE A 5 12.64 0.13 -45.89
N ALA A 6 13.05 -0.07 -44.66
CA ALA A 6 12.22 -0.77 -43.68
C ALA A 6 11.14 0.18 -43.12
N PRO A 7 9.89 -0.26 -42.95
CA PRO A 7 8.87 0.60 -42.38
C PRO A 7 9.11 0.79 -40.88
N VAL A 8 9.16 2.04 -40.45
CA VAL A 8 9.14 2.41 -39.04
C VAL A 8 7.71 2.24 -38.52
N VAL A 9 7.46 1.24 -37.73
CA VAL A 9 6.18 1.08 -37.02
C VAL A 9 6.17 2.07 -35.84
N ALA A 10 5.45 3.18 -36.03
CA ALA A 10 5.19 4.12 -34.95
C ALA A 10 4.19 3.50 -33.95
N PHE A 11 4.65 3.12 -32.77
CA PHE A 11 3.79 2.78 -31.63
C PHE A 11 3.15 4.08 -31.10
N THR A 12 1.94 4.35 -31.50
CA THR A 12 1.12 5.38 -30.85
C THR A 12 0.69 4.88 -29.47
N LEU A 13 1.32 5.41 -28.42
CA LEU A 13 0.83 5.30 -27.05
C LEU A 13 -0.49 6.08 -26.95
N LEU A 14 -1.61 5.37 -27.10
CA LEU A 14 -2.92 5.89 -26.75
C LEU A 14 -2.94 6.07 -25.23
N ALA A 15 -2.78 7.30 -24.76
CA ALA A 15 -3.10 7.67 -23.40
C ALA A 15 -4.62 7.46 -23.24
N SER A 16 -5.01 6.34 -22.62
CA SER A 16 -6.40 6.11 -22.23
C SER A 16 -6.80 7.19 -21.25
N ALA A 17 -7.63 8.13 -21.69
CA ALA A 17 -8.35 9.00 -20.77
C ALA A 17 -9.11 8.10 -19.79
N ALA A 18 -8.95 8.32 -18.48
CA ALA A 18 -9.70 7.59 -17.47
C ALA A 18 -11.19 7.85 -17.72
N VAL A 19 -11.90 6.83 -18.16
CA VAL A 19 -13.35 6.88 -18.36
C VAL A 19 -13.97 6.76 -16.97
N ALA A 20 -14.82 7.71 -16.59
CA ALA A 20 -15.61 7.63 -15.36
C ALA A 20 -16.42 6.32 -15.36
N GLY A 21 -16.34 5.56 -14.27
CA GLY A 21 -17.02 4.28 -14.16
C GLY A 21 -16.32 3.31 -13.18
N PRO A 22 -16.85 2.09 -13.02
CA PRO A 22 -16.21 1.07 -12.20
C PRO A 22 -14.78 0.77 -12.65
N MET A 23 -13.97 0.25 -11.72
CA MET A 23 -12.63 -0.23 -12.06
C MET A 23 -12.67 -1.16 -13.28
N THR A 24 -11.76 -0.94 -14.21
CA THR A 24 -11.54 -1.90 -15.32
C THR A 24 -11.09 -3.25 -14.77
N PRO A 25 -11.30 -4.35 -15.51
CA PRO A 25 -10.81 -5.68 -15.09
C PRO A 25 -9.31 -5.69 -14.76
N GLY A 26 -8.51 -4.97 -15.52
CA GLY A 26 -7.06 -4.86 -15.29
C GLY A 26 -6.69 -4.09 -14.02
N GLU A 27 -7.39 -2.99 -13.71
CA GLU A 27 -7.20 -2.25 -12.46
C GLU A 27 -7.58 -3.09 -11.24
N ARG A 28 -8.73 -3.74 -11.32
CA ARG A 28 -9.21 -4.65 -10.28
C ARG A 28 -8.22 -5.77 -10.01
N GLN A 29 -7.73 -6.43 -11.07
CA GLN A 29 -6.74 -7.49 -10.95
C GLN A 29 -5.45 -6.99 -10.30
N ARG A 30 -4.91 -5.85 -10.74
CA ARG A 30 -3.68 -5.26 -10.17
C ARG A 30 -3.84 -4.93 -8.69
N LEU A 31 -4.96 -4.31 -8.32
CA LEU A 31 -5.23 -3.96 -6.92
C LEU A 31 -5.33 -5.21 -6.03
N ILE A 32 -6.10 -6.22 -6.46
CA ILE A 32 -6.25 -7.49 -5.74
C ILE A 32 -4.88 -8.16 -5.58
N ALA A 33 -4.13 -8.31 -6.67
CA ALA A 33 -2.81 -8.95 -6.64
C ALA A 33 -1.84 -8.24 -5.70
N HIS A 34 -1.85 -6.89 -5.66
CA HIS A 34 -0.99 -6.13 -4.78
C HIS A 34 -1.40 -6.25 -3.30
N LEU A 35 -2.71 -6.29 -3.01
CA LEU A 35 -3.23 -6.55 -1.67
C LEU A 35 -2.84 -7.96 -1.17
N GLU A 36 -3.03 -8.99 -1.99
CA GLU A 36 -2.66 -10.39 -1.68
C GLU A 36 -1.16 -10.53 -1.46
N MET A 37 -0.37 -9.94 -2.36
CA MET A 37 1.10 -9.99 -2.26
C MET A 37 1.59 -9.35 -0.95
N THR A 38 1.11 -8.16 -0.61
CA THR A 38 1.58 -7.46 0.59
C THR A 38 1.11 -8.12 1.88
N GLU A 39 -0.06 -8.74 1.92
CA GLU A 39 -0.50 -9.56 3.05
C GLU A 39 0.40 -10.79 3.23
N ALA A 40 0.60 -11.57 2.16
CA ALA A 40 1.43 -12.77 2.19
C ALA A 40 2.88 -12.45 2.59
N TRP A 41 3.46 -11.38 2.06
CA TRP A 41 4.83 -10.98 2.40
C TRP A 41 4.95 -10.53 3.86
N LEU A 42 3.97 -9.79 4.39
CA LEU A 42 4.00 -9.42 5.81
C LEU A 42 3.98 -10.66 6.71
N GLU A 43 3.09 -11.62 6.42
CA GLU A 43 3.03 -12.90 7.15
C GLU A 43 4.35 -13.66 7.08
N ASP A 44 4.96 -13.74 5.90
CA ASP A 44 6.23 -14.44 5.72
C ASP A 44 7.38 -13.77 6.47
N GLU A 45 7.42 -12.43 6.49
CA GLU A 45 8.48 -11.70 7.20
C GLU A 45 8.44 -11.89 8.71
N VAL A 46 7.27 -12.09 9.30
CA VAL A 46 7.11 -12.24 10.75
C VAL A 46 6.99 -13.69 11.21
N ARG A 47 6.87 -14.63 10.28
CA ARG A 47 6.70 -16.05 10.58
C ARG A 47 7.91 -16.61 11.36
N ASN A 48 7.62 -17.29 12.48
CA ASN A 48 8.62 -17.98 13.28
C ASN A 48 9.76 -17.09 13.82
N LEU A 49 9.54 -15.80 14.00
CA LEU A 49 10.46 -14.94 14.74
C LEU A 49 10.34 -15.21 16.24
N SER A 50 11.47 -15.22 16.93
CA SER A 50 11.51 -15.26 18.39
C SER A 50 11.19 -13.90 18.99
N ASP A 51 10.83 -13.84 20.27
CA ASP A 51 10.57 -12.59 20.99
C ASP A 51 11.75 -11.63 20.91
N ALA A 52 12.99 -12.15 21.01
CA ALA A 52 14.19 -11.34 20.83
C ALA A 52 14.29 -10.73 19.43
N GLN A 53 13.86 -11.45 18.40
CA GLN A 53 13.83 -10.97 17.02
C GLN A 53 12.70 -9.98 16.78
N LEU A 54 11.52 -10.22 17.34
CA LEU A 54 10.36 -9.33 17.24
C LEU A 54 10.64 -7.98 17.89
N ASN A 55 11.34 -7.96 19.02
CA ASN A 55 11.61 -6.76 19.80
C ASN A 55 12.96 -6.09 19.48
N PHE A 56 13.74 -6.63 18.56
CA PHE A 56 15.02 -6.05 18.19
C PHE A 56 14.85 -4.67 17.54
N LYS A 57 15.64 -3.70 18.01
CA LYS A 57 15.73 -2.33 17.45
C LYS A 57 17.12 -2.07 16.91
N MET A 58 17.21 -1.58 15.68
CA MET A 58 18.50 -1.19 15.08
C MET A 58 19.17 -0.03 15.83
N THR A 59 18.37 0.88 16.38
CA THR A 59 18.77 2.01 17.24
C THR A 59 17.71 2.18 18.34
N PRO A 60 18.01 2.90 19.44
CA PRO A 60 17.02 3.12 20.51
C PRO A 60 15.71 3.78 20.06
N THR A 61 15.74 4.53 18.95
CA THR A 61 14.58 5.25 18.40
C THR A 61 13.97 4.60 17.18
N SER A 62 14.57 3.51 16.66
CA SER A 62 13.98 2.76 15.55
C SER A 62 12.86 1.83 16.03
N TRP A 63 11.90 1.58 15.18
CA TRP A 63 10.88 0.57 15.47
C TRP A 63 11.43 -0.84 15.33
N SER A 64 10.97 -1.72 16.20
CA SER A 64 11.14 -3.17 16.11
C SER A 64 10.19 -3.76 15.05
N VAL A 65 10.35 -5.05 14.74
CA VAL A 65 9.42 -5.76 13.84
C VAL A 65 8.00 -5.73 14.39
N GLU A 66 7.83 -5.99 15.71
CA GLU A 66 6.52 -5.96 16.37
C GLU A 66 5.87 -4.57 16.28
N GLU A 67 6.63 -3.51 16.54
CA GLU A 67 6.14 -2.13 16.44
C GLU A 67 5.74 -1.76 15.01
N VAL A 68 6.44 -2.28 13.99
CA VAL A 68 6.05 -2.06 12.59
C VAL A 68 4.71 -2.74 12.27
N VAL A 69 4.48 -3.97 12.71
CA VAL A 69 3.19 -4.66 12.53
C VAL A 69 2.07 -3.93 13.28
N MET A 70 2.34 -3.49 14.50
CA MET A 70 1.39 -2.70 15.29
C MET A 70 1.04 -1.39 14.59
N HIS A 71 2.04 -0.69 14.02
CA HIS A 71 1.79 0.52 13.24
C HIS A 71 0.85 0.27 12.05
N LEU A 72 1.03 -0.80 11.29
CA LEU A 72 0.12 -1.16 10.20
C LEU A 72 -1.32 -1.39 10.70
N ALA A 73 -1.46 -2.10 11.83
CA ALA A 73 -2.77 -2.38 12.44
C ALA A 73 -3.47 -1.11 12.98
N ILE A 74 -2.72 -0.03 13.27
CA ILE A 74 -3.24 1.26 13.73
C ILE A 74 -3.53 2.20 12.54
N ALA A 75 -2.60 2.27 11.60
CA ALA A 75 -2.63 3.27 10.53
C ALA A 75 -3.63 2.91 9.41
N GLU A 76 -3.66 1.65 8.99
CA GLU A 76 -4.48 1.26 7.84
C GLU A 76 -5.99 1.36 8.09
N PRO A 77 -6.54 1.08 9.28
CA PRO A 77 -7.94 1.39 9.58
C PRO A 77 -8.29 2.87 9.40
N GLN A 78 -7.39 3.78 9.81
CA GLN A 78 -7.59 5.23 9.64
C GLN A 78 -7.60 5.62 8.15
N TYR A 79 -6.70 5.04 7.35
CA TYR A 79 -6.66 5.26 5.91
C TYR A 79 -7.88 4.68 5.21
N TRP A 80 -8.36 3.53 5.67
CA TRP A 80 -9.56 2.90 5.15
C TRP A 80 -10.82 3.70 5.49
N ASP A 81 -10.91 4.27 6.68
CA ASP A 81 -12.00 5.17 7.05
C ASP A 81 -12.00 6.45 6.20
N GLN A 82 -10.85 7.02 5.90
CA GLN A 82 -10.72 8.14 4.97
C GLN A 82 -11.15 7.77 3.54
N PHE A 83 -10.84 6.55 3.09
CA PHE A 83 -11.33 6.01 1.83
C PHE A 83 -12.86 5.95 1.82
N LYS A 84 -13.47 5.36 2.84
CA LYS A 84 -14.95 5.26 2.97
C LYS A 84 -15.61 6.63 3.02
N GLN A 85 -15.05 7.58 3.75
CA GLN A 85 -15.53 8.96 3.81
C GLN A 85 -15.50 9.65 2.43
N SER A 86 -14.44 9.41 1.67
CA SER A 86 -14.33 9.97 0.32
C SER A 86 -15.24 9.26 -0.67
N LEU A 87 -15.44 7.95 -0.53
CA LEU A 87 -16.35 7.16 -1.35
C LEU A 87 -17.81 7.59 -1.18
N ALA A 88 -18.18 8.04 0.01
CA ALA A 88 -19.53 8.54 0.30
C ALA A 88 -19.86 9.90 -0.37
N LYS A 89 -18.86 10.61 -0.89
CA LYS A 89 -19.05 11.87 -1.62
C LYS A 89 -19.43 11.58 -3.07
N PRO A 90 -20.15 12.48 -3.75
CA PRO A 90 -20.46 12.32 -5.17
C PRO A 90 -19.17 12.31 -6.02
N PRO A 91 -19.17 11.63 -7.17
CA PRO A 91 -18.09 11.74 -8.15
C PRO A 91 -17.85 13.19 -8.60
N GLN A 92 -16.61 13.49 -8.96
CA GLN A 92 -16.17 14.78 -9.48
C GLN A 92 -15.61 14.54 -10.89
N PRO A 93 -16.45 14.53 -11.92
CA PRO A 93 -16.05 14.07 -13.26
C PRO A 93 -14.93 14.91 -13.90
N ASP A 94 -14.76 16.16 -13.46
CA ASP A 94 -13.70 17.05 -13.95
C ASP A 94 -12.38 16.88 -13.17
N PHE A 95 -12.38 16.10 -12.09
CA PHE A 95 -11.17 15.84 -11.32
C PHE A 95 -10.16 15.05 -12.16
N LYS A 96 -8.92 15.54 -12.16
CA LYS A 96 -7.77 14.87 -12.79
C LYS A 96 -6.70 14.67 -11.73
N PRO A 97 -6.32 13.44 -11.42
CA PRO A 97 -5.23 13.18 -10.47
C PRO A 97 -3.93 13.77 -11.01
N GLN A 98 -3.15 14.37 -10.11
CA GLN A 98 -1.84 14.99 -10.42
C GLN A 98 -0.68 14.02 -10.20
N THR A 99 -0.99 12.78 -9.87
CA THR A 99 -0.01 11.70 -9.64
C THR A 99 -0.38 10.47 -10.47
N THR A 100 0.47 9.47 -10.48
CA THR A 100 0.29 8.24 -11.24
C THR A 100 0.17 7.02 -10.34
N ASP A 101 -0.45 5.94 -10.83
CA ASP A 101 -0.48 4.65 -10.14
C ASP A 101 0.93 4.12 -9.85
N VAL A 102 1.86 4.37 -10.78
CA VAL A 102 3.27 3.99 -10.63
C VAL A 102 3.93 4.71 -9.45
N ALA A 103 3.62 6.00 -9.25
CA ALA A 103 4.12 6.75 -8.10
C ALA A 103 3.61 6.17 -6.79
N MET A 104 2.36 5.68 -6.74
CA MET A 104 1.82 4.99 -5.56
C MET A 104 2.56 3.70 -5.26
N LEU A 105 2.89 2.91 -6.29
CA LEU A 105 3.67 1.67 -6.14
C LEU A 105 5.11 1.97 -5.71
N TRP A 106 5.77 2.98 -6.29
CA TRP A 106 7.12 3.39 -5.91
C TRP A 106 7.20 3.84 -4.45
N TYR A 107 6.18 4.49 -3.92
CA TYR A 107 6.11 4.84 -2.49
C TYR A 107 6.31 3.61 -1.59
N GLY A 108 5.79 2.44 -1.98
CA GLY A 108 5.96 1.19 -1.25
C GLY A 108 7.40 0.63 -1.28
N ILE A 109 8.17 0.97 -2.29
CA ILE A 109 9.50 0.42 -2.55
C ILE A 109 10.61 1.39 -2.15
N ASP A 110 10.45 2.66 -2.52
CA ASP A 110 11.48 3.68 -2.29
C ASP A 110 11.51 4.10 -0.82
N ARG A 111 12.57 3.72 -0.13
CA ARG A 111 12.85 4.08 1.26
C ARG A 111 14.02 5.05 1.40
N THR A 112 14.46 5.65 0.31
CA THR A 112 15.53 6.67 0.33
C THR A 112 15.13 7.90 1.14
N GLN A 113 13.83 8.24 1.12
CA GLN A 113 13.24 9.27 1.96
C GLN A 113 12.50 8.63 3.15
N ARG A 114 12.94 8.96 4.37
CA ARG A 114 12.25 8.56 5.60
C ARG A 114 11.27 9.64 5.99
N THR A 115 10.06 9.22 6.35
CA THR A 115 9.02 10.10 6.87
C THR A 115 8.69 9.72 8.31
N THR A 116 8.40 10.71 9.13
CA THR A 116 7.84 10.48 10.47
C THR A 116 6.33 10.32 10.37
N THR A 117 5.79 9.41 11.17
CA THR A 117 4.33 9.27 11.28
C THR A 117 3.76 10.29 12.26
N GLY A 118 2.47 10.63 12.08
CA GLY A 118 1.74 11.41 13.07
C GLY A 118 1.56 10.64 14.38
N GLU A 119 1.48 11.36 15.49
CA GLU A 119 1.43 10.83 16.88
C GLU A 119 0.36 9.75 17.07
N ALA A 120 -0.83 9.94 16.47
CA ALA A 120 -1.95 8.99 16.56
C ALA A 120 -1.66 7.59 15.92
N ARG A 121 -0.58 7.45 15.18
CA ARG A 121 -0.18 6.19 14.51
C ARG A 121 1.14 5.64 15.05
N VAL A 122 1.69 6.24 16.08
CA VAL A 122 2.89 5.72 16.75
C VAL A 122 2.51 4.48 17.53
N PRO A 123 3.19 3.33 17.31
CA PRO A 123 2.94 2.12 18.07
C PRO A 123 3.36 2.30 19.53
N ARG A 124 2.50 1.85 20.45
CA ARG A 124 2.74 1.86 21.90
C ARG A 124 2.17 0.56 22.49
N ASP A 125 1.03 0.67 23.15
CA ASP A 125 0.34 -0.41 23.87
C ASP A 125 -1.07 -0.68 23.34
N GLN A 126 -1.36 -0.27 22.09
CA GLN A 126 -2.68 -0.45 21.47
C GLN A 126 -3.06 -1.92 21.23
N PHE A 127 -2.05 -2.79 21.15
CA PHE A 127 -2.21 -4.24 21.02
C PHE A 127 -1.32 -4.95 22.06
N PRO A 128 -1.78 -6.08 22.64
CA PRO A 128 -1.02 -6.79 23.65
C PRO A 128 0.23 -7.51 23.08
N ASP A 129 0.21 -7.84 21.79
CA ASP A 129 1.28 -8.58 21.12
C ASP A 129 1.21 -8.45 19.58
N MET A 130 2.25 -8.89 18.89
CA MET A 130 2.34 -8.93 17.44
C MET A 130 1.23 -9.79 16.81
N LYS A 131 0.84 -10.89 17.43
CA LYS A 131 -0.21 -11.78 16.90
C LYS A 131 -1.57 -11.07 16.84
N SER A 132 -1.90 -10.30 17.86
CA SER A 132 -3.13 -9.51 17.91
C SER A 132 -3.12 -8.39 16.88
N SER A 133 -1.99 -7.71 16.70
CA SER A 133 -1.79 -6.69 15.68
C SER A 133 -1.95 -7.29 14.28
N LEU A 134 -1.31 -8.42 14.00
CA LEU A 134 -1.40 -9.11 12.72
C LEU A 134 -2.83 -9.59 12.44
N ALA A 135 -3.54 -10.10 13.43
CA ALA A 135 -4.94 -10.52 13.29
C ALA A 135 -5.85 -9.34 12.93
N SER A 136 -5.64 -8.17 13.56
CA SER A 136 -6.36 -6.93 13.23
C SER A 136 -6.08 -6.47 11.81
N PHE A 137 -4.82 -6.45 11.39
CA PHE A 137 -4.41 -6.14 10.02
C PHE A 137 -5.10 -7.06 9.01
N LYS A 138 -5.08 -8.38 9.22
CA LYS A 138 -5.70 -9.37 8.32
C LYS A 138 -7.21 -9.23 8.24
N LYS A 139 -7.87 -8.91 9.35
CA LYS A 139 -9.32 -8.65 9.35
C LYS A 139 -9.67 -7.48 8.44
N LEU A 140 -8.93 -6.38 8.55
CA LEU A 140 -9.12 -5.22 7.67
C LEU A 140 -8.78 -5.55 6.22
N ARG A 141 -7.72 -6.32 5.98
CA ARG A 141 -7.31 -6.74 4.64
C ARG A 141 -8.40 -7.55 3.95
N ALA A 142 -9.09 -8.44 4.68
CA ALA A 142 -10.23 -9.19 4.15
C ALA A 142 -11.40 -8.26 3.73
N GLU A 143 -11.69 -7.19 4.47
CA GLU A 143 -12.68 -6.17 4.09
C GLU A 143 -12.24 -5.43 2.81
N MET A 144 -11.00 -5.00 2.74
CA MET A 144 -10.44 -4.35 1.55
C MET A 144 -10.50 -5.27 0.33
N MET A 145 -10.15 -6.55 0.49
CA MET A 145 -10.22 -7.55 -0.58
C MET A 145 -11.64 -7.75 -1.09
N LYS A 146 -12.62 -7.82 -0.19
CA LYS A 146 -14.03 -7.89 -0.56
C LYS A 146 -14.42 -6.66 -1.38
N THR A 147 -14.08 -5.46 -0.91
CA THR A 147 -14.35 -4.22 -1.64
C THR A 147 -13.66 -4.20 -3.01
N ALA A 148 -12.40 -4.60 -3.10
CA ALA A 148 -11.68 -4.66 -4.37
C ALA A 148 -12.32 -5.63 -5.37
N LYS A 149 -12.87 -6.75 -4.91
CA LYS A 149 -13.54 -7.76 -5.75
C LYS A 149 -14.93 -7.34 -6.21
N GLU A 150 -15.71 -6.71 -5.34
CA GLU A 150 -17.15 -6.52 -5.53
C GLU A 150 -17.58 -5.11 -5.92
N SER A 151 -16.77 -4.08 -5.61
CA SER A 151 -17.16 -2.68 -5.82
C SER A 151 -17.46 -2.38 -7.29
N GLN A 152 -18.59 -1.72 -7.52
CA GLN A 152 -18.99 -1.13 -8.80
C GLN A 152 -18.87 0.40 -8.80
N GLU A 153 -18.29 0.97 -7.77
CA GLU A 153 -18.12 2.41 -7.62
C GLU A 153 -17.08 2.96 -8.57
N ASP A 154 -17.30 4.18 -9.03
CA ASP A 154 -16.32 4.94 -9.80
C ASP A 154 -15.25 5.50 -8.85
N LEU A 155 -14.16 4.75 -8.69
CA LEU A 155 -13.04 5.17 -7.86
C LEU A 155 -12.14 6.21 -8.55
N ARG A 156 -12.13 6.23 -9.88
CA ARG A 156 -11.32 7.17 -10.67
C ARG A 156 -11.94 8.56 -10.74
N GLY A 157 -13.25 8.64 -10.80
CA GLY A 157 -13.98 9.91 -10.79
C GLY A 157 -14.16 10.52 -9.41
N ARG A 158 -13.52 10.00 -8.37
CA ARG A 158 -13.62 10.52 -7.00
C ARG A 158 -12.26 10.96 -6.47
N GLN A 159 -12.15 12.23 -6.11
CA GLN A 159 -10.96 12.75 -5.44
C GLN A 159 -10.87 12.19 -4.00
N PHE A 160 -9.68 11.74 -3.61
CA PHE A 160 -9.42 11.39 -2.22
C PHE A 160 -9.28 12.67 -1.37
N LEU A 161 -10.24 12.94 -0.48
CA LEU A 161 -10.31 14.14 0.36
C LEU A 161 -10.13 15.42 -0.48
N THR A 162 -9.00 16.11 -0.29
CA THR A 162 -8.55 17.28 -1.08
C THR A 162 -7.18 17.05 -1.72
N ALA A 163 -6.75 15.78 -1.78
CA ALA A 163 -5.43 15.39 -2.27
C ALA A 163 -5.36 15.35 -3.81
N SER A 164 -4.17 15.14 -4.33
CA SER A 164 -3.91 15.02 -5.76
C SER A 164 -4.22 13.62 -6.34
N GLN A 165 -4.67 12.69 -5.50
CA GLN A 165 -4.99 11.31 -5.85
C GLN A 165 -6.49 11.11 -6.07
N ASP A 166 -6.85 10.17 -6.94
CA ASP A 166 -8.16 9.55 -6.98
C ASP A 166 -8.30 8.42 -5.93
N LEU A 167 -9.50 7.89 -5.75
CA LEU A 167 -9.75 6.84 -4.76
C LEU A 167 -9.10 5.50 -5.12
N TYR A 168 -8.94 5.17 -6.40
CA TYR A 168 -8.21 3.98 -6.80
C TYR A 168 -6.73 4.09 -6.39
N GLN A 169 -6.12 5.25 -6.66
CA GLN A 169 -4.74 5.53 -6.26
C GLN A 169 -4.57 5.52 -4.73
N TRP A 170 -5.54 6.06 -3.99
CA TRP A 170 -5.51 5.97 -2.52
C TRP A 170 -5.62 4.53 -2.03
N PHE A 171 -6.49 3.73 -2.64
CA PHE A 171 -6.61 2.31 -2.29
C PHE A 171 -5.29 1.57 -2.57
N LEU A 172 -4.67 1.83 -3.71
CA LEU A 172 -3.36 1.29 -4.06
C LEU A 172 -2.28 1.77 -3.09
N MET A 173 -2.32 3.05 -2.65
CA MET A 173 -1.41 3.61 -1.66
C MET A 173 -1.51 2.89 -0.31
N ILE A 174 -2.70 2.51 0.16
CA ILE A 174 -2.84 1.74 1.41
C ILE A 174 -2.07 0.42 1.31
N SER A 175 -2.21 -0.32 0.21
CA SER A 175 -1.43 -1.54 0.00
C SER A 175 0.07 -1.27 -0.15
N SER A 176 0.45 -0.16 -0.78
CA SER A 176 1.85 0.25 -0.91
C SER A 176 2.45 0.71 0.42
N HIS A 177 1.63 1.22 1.34
CA HIS A 177 2.06 1.50 2.71
C HIS A 177 2.47 0.23 3.46
N SER A 178 1.69 -0.86 3.33
CA SER A 178 2.12 -2.17 3.83
C SER A 178 3.44 -2.60 3.21
N HIS A 179 3.59 -2.48 1.88
CA HIS A 179 4.84 -2.82 1.18
C HIS A 179 6.04 -2.04 1.75
N ARG A 180 5.88 -0.72 1.97
CA ARG A 180 6.91 0.14 2.55
C ARG A 180 7.37 -0.36 3.92
N HIS A 181 6.45 -0.82 4.74
CA HIS A 181 6.74 -1.34 6.07
C HIS A 181 7.30 -2.77 6.05
N ILE A 182 6.94 -3.59 5.07
CA ILE A 182 7.60 -4.87 4.80
C ILE A 182 9.09 -4.64 4.47
N MET A 183 9.40 -3.65 3.63
CA MET A 183 10.79 -3.28 3.35
C MET A 183 11.52 -2.79 4.60
N GLN A 184 10.82 -2.08 5.50
CA GLN A 184 11.38 -1.69 6.81
C GLN A 184 11.69 -2.91 7.69
N ILE A 185 10.81 -3.89 7.75
CA ILE A 185 11.07 -5.15 8.47
C ILE A 185 12.31 -5.85 7.90
N ARG A 186 12.46 -5.89 6.58
CA ARG A 186 13.65 -6.45 5.91
C ARG A 186 14.93 -5.71 6.28
N GLU A 187 14.89 -4.37 6.38
CA GLU A 187 16.01 -3.57 6.87
C GLU A 187 16.40 -3.96 8.32
N VAL A 188 15.41 -4.12 9.20
CA VAL A 188 15.64 -4.55 10.59
C VAL A 188 16.29 -5.94 10.63
N LYS A 189 15.76 -6.90 9.86
CA LYS A 189 16.27 -8.28 9.79
C LYS A 189 17.67 -8.38 9.16
N ALA A 190 18.02 -7.47 8.27
CA ALA A 190 19.34 -7.41 7.63
C ALA A 190 20.40 -6.74 8.50
N HIS A 191 20.03 -6.14 9.64
CA HIS A 191 20.99 -5.45 10.49
C HIS A 191 21.96 -6.45 11.14
N LYS A 192 23.26 -6.10 11.18
CA LYS A 192 24.33 -6.98 11.72
C LYS A 192 24.12 -7.45 13.15
N GLY A 193 23.37 -6.71 13.95
CA GLY A 193 23.02 -7.02 15.34
C GLY A 193 21.69 -7.78 15.48
N PHE A 194 21.00 -8.12 14.39
CA PHE A 194 19.75 -8.88 14.50
C PHE A 194 19.98 -10.24 15.14
N PRO A 195 19.17 -10.64 16.16
CA PRO A 195 19.39 -11.88 16.90
C PRO A 195 19.35 -13.11 15.98
N LYS A 196 20.30 -14.02 16.15
CA LYS A 196 20.26 -15.35 15.53
C LYS A 196 19.17 -16.19 16.21
N LYS A 197 18.63 -17.16 15.47
CA LYS A 197 17.71 -18.16 16.06
C LYS A 197 18.44 -18.99 17.09
#